data_8d2e4ed7565225e56c7ebd15021a0460
#
_entry.id   8d2e4ed7565225e56c7ebd15021a0460
#
_cell.length_a   1.000
_cell.length_b   1.000
_cell.length_c   1.000
_cell.angle_alpha   90.00
_cell.angle_beta   90.00
_cell.angle_gamma   90.00
#
_symmetry.space_group_name_H-M   'P 1'
#
loop_
_entity.id
_entity.type
_entity.pdbx_description
1 polymer ?
#
loop_
_entity_poly.entity_id
_entity_poly.type
_entity_poly.pdbx_seq_one_letter_code
_entity_poly.pdbx_strand_id
1 'polypeptide(L)'
;AATTKLFWMYKYSYNKCMNFDWDAAKAERNKAKHGVSFNIATRVFFDLGRIEMYDGRDDHGEDRWATIGYADPAVLFVVYTVRDEETIRIISARKAVPNEQKQYREANS
;
A
#
# COMPACT_ATOMS: atom_id res chain seq x y z
N ALA A 1 8.32 -13.54 -7.03
CA ALA A 1 7.59 -12.97 -8.13
C ALA A 1 6.11 -12.87 -7.80
N ALA A 2 5.25 -12.90 -8.81
CA ALA A 2 3.81 -12.71 -8.61
C ALA A 2 3.20 -13.75 -7.68
N THR A 3 3.60 -15.02 -7.80
CA THR A 3 3.07 -16.10 -6.96
C THR A 3 3.42 -15.87 -5.49
N THR A 4 4.64 -15.45 -5.21
CA THR A 4 5.08 -15.15 -3.86
C THR A 4 4.29 -13.99 -3.27
N LYS A 5 4.04 -12.96 -4.07
CA LYS A 5 3.28 -11.79 -3.63
C LYS A 5 1.84 -12.17 -3.31
N LEU A 6 1.20 -12.96 -4.17
CA LEU A 6 -0.17 -13.41 -3.95
C LEU A 6 -0.29 -14.27 -2.70
N PHE A 7 0.68 -15.16 -2.50
CA PHE A 7 0.71 -15.99 -1.29
C PHE A 7 0.84 -15.14 -0.03
N TRP A 8 1.72 -14.14 -0.06
CA TRP A 8 1.91 -13.24 1.06
C TRP A 8 0.62 -12.47 1.38
N MET A 9 -0.03 -11.93 0.36
CA MET A 9 -1.29 -11.20 0.55
C MET A 9 -2.37 -12.07 1.14
N TYR A 10 -2.49 -13.30 0.64
CA TYR A 10 -3.46 -14.27 1.17
C TYR A 10 -3.20 -14.55 2.63
N LYS A 11 -1.95 -14.80 3.00
CA LYS A 11 -1.56 -15.07 4.37
C LYS A 11 -1.97 -13.94 5.32
N TYR A 12 -1.68 -12.70 4.95
CA TYR A 12 -2.00 -11.57 5.80
C TYR A 12 -3.50 -11.33 5.89
N SER A 13 -4.20 -11.41 4.78
CA SER A 13 -5.65 -11.23 4.78
C SER A 13 -6.34 -12.29 5.65
N TYR A 14 -5.87 -13.51 5.54
CA TYR A 14 -6.48 -14.63 6.28
C TYR A 14 -6.22 -14.52 7.78
N ASN A 15 -4.98 -14.24 8.13
CA ASN A 15 -4.58 -14.21 9.54
C ASN A 15 -4.97 -12.92 10.25
N LYS A 16 -5.34 -11.87 9.52
CA LYS A 16 -5.68 -10.56 10.06
C LYS A 16 -4.56 -9.98 10.93
N CYS A 17 -3.32 -10.42 10.69
CA CYS A 17 -2.16 -10.02 11.48
C CYS A 17 -1.18 -9.33 10.56
N MET A 18 -1.20 -7.99 10.58
CA MET A 18 -0.31 -7.18 9.77
C MET A 18 0.51 -6.28 10.67
N ASN A 19 1.82 -6.32 10.45
CA ASN A 19 2.73 -5.40 11.11
C ASN A 19 3.07 -4.28 10.13
N PHE A 20 3.03 -3.06 10.61
CA PHE A 20 3.34 -1.89 9.80
C PHE A 20 4.52 -1.15 10.40
N ASP A 21 5.31 -0.56 9.50
CA ASP A 21 6.52 0.15 9.88
C ASP A 21 6.73 1.30 8.90
N TRP A 22 7.43 2.33 9.31
CA TRP A 22 7.82 3.43 8.43
C TRP A 22 8.84 4.32 9.12
N ASP A 23 9.49 5.13 8.31
CA ASP A 23 10.42 6.15 8.79
C ASP A 23 9.61 7.37 9.22
N ALA A 24 9.78 7.80 10.47
CA ALA A 24 9.00 8.91 11.03
C ALA A 24 9.20 10.23 10.26
N ALA A 25 10.41 10.52 9.82
CA ALA A 25 10.68 11.74 9.07
C ALA A 25 10.02 11.71 7.70
N LYS A 26 10.01 10.55 7.04
CA LYS A 26 9.32 10.38 5.75
C LYS A 26 7.82 10.52 5.92
N ALA A 27 7.27 9.99 7.01
CA ALA A 27 5.84 10.11 7.31
C ALA A 27 5.43 11.57 7.45
N GLU A 28 6.23 12.35 8.15
CA GLU A 28 5.98 13.78 8.32
C GLU A 28 6.02 14.53 6.99
N ARG A 29 7.04 14.26 6.18
CA ARG A 29 7.16 14.88 4.86
C ARG A 29 6.01 14.49 3.94
N ASN A 30 5.61 13.22 4.00
CA ASN A 30 4.49 12.74 3.19
C ASN A 30 3.19 13.44 3.57
N LYS A 31 2.93 13.56 4.86
CA LYS A 31 1.73 14.24 5.35
C LYS A 31 1.72 15.70 4.94
N ALA A 32 2.86 16.38 5.04
CA ALA A 32 2.96 17.77 4.63
C ALA A 32 2.71 17.94 3.13
N LYS A 33 3.22 17.00 2.30
CA LYS A 33 3.13 17.08 0.86
C LYS A 33 1.78 16.64 0.32
N HIS A 34 1.23 15.56 0.85
CA HIS A 34 0.04 14.91 0.28
C HIS A 34 -1.19 14.96 1.19
N GLY A 35 -1.05 15.39 2.43
CA GLY A 35 -2.16 15.45 3.36
C GLY A 35 -2.63 14.09 3.87
N VAL A 36 -1.86 13.05 3.67
CA VAL A 36 -2.23 11.69 4.05
C VAL A 36 -1.21 11.16 5.06
N SER A 37 -1.70 10.74 6.24
CA SER A 37 -0.84 10.12 7.24
C SER A 37 -0.63 8.65 6.91
N PHE A 38 0.50 8.10 7.34
CA PHE A 38 0.76 6.67 7.15
C PHE A 38 -0.18 5.82 8.01
N ASN A 39 -0.65 6.33 9.13
CA ASN A 39 -1.66 5.63 9.94
C ASN A 39 -2.94 5.40 9.14
N ILE A 40 -3.41 6.42 8.43
CA ILE A 40 -4.59 6.27 7.57
C ILE A 40 -4.28 5.31 6.41
N ALA A 41 -3.08 5.41 5.85
CA ALA A 41 -2.69 4.54 4.74
C ALA A 41 -2.72 3.05 5.10
N THR A 42 -2.48 2.68 6.36
CA THR A 42 -2.56 1.28 6.77
C THR A 42 -3.92 0.68 6.50
N ARG A 43 -4.97 1.49 6.54
CA ARG A 43 -6.36 1.01 6.34
C ARG A 43 -6.59 0.42 4.97
N VAL A 44 -5.84 0.88 3.97
CA VAL A 44 -5.95 0.36 2.60
C VAL A 44 -5.70 -1.14 2.58
N PHE A 45 -4.80 -1.63 3.43
CA PHE A 45 -4.43 -3.04 3.44
C PHE A 45 -5.53 -3.97 3.96
N PHE A 46 -6.57 -3.40 4.55
CA PHE A 46 -7.74 -4.15 5.01
C PHE A 46 -8.89 -4.10 4.00
N ASP A 47 -8.71 -3.38 2.90
CA ASP A 47 -9.70 -3.32 1.83
C ASP A 47 -9.54 -4.54 0.93
N LEU A 48 -10.53 -5.43 0.94
CA LEU A 48 -10.51 -6.64 0.13
C LEU A 48 -10.56 -6.35 -1.37
N GLY A 49 -11.03 -5.16 -1.73
CA GLY A 49 -11.11 -4.74 -3.14
C GLY A 49 -9.88 -4.01 -3.64
N ARG A 50 -8.84 -3.88 -2.83
CA ARG A 50 -7.63 -3.17 -3.25
C ARG A 50 -6.94 -3.89 -4.40
N ILE A 51 -6.29 -3.12 -5.26
CA ILE A 51 -5.52 -3.69 -6.37
C ILE A 51 -4.03 -3.45 -6.13
N GLU A 52 -3.22 -4.40 -6.56
CA GLU A 52 -1.77 -4.40 -6.34
C GLU A 52 -1.04 -4.31 -7.67
N MET A 53 0.11 -3.65 -7.63
CA MET A 53 0.99 -3.61 -8.80
C MET A 53 2.45 -3.53 -8.35
N TYR A 54 3.32 -4.11 -9.17
CA TYR A 54 4.74 -4.05 -8.92
C TYR A 54 5.24 -2.66 -9.32
N ASP A 55 5.97 -1.99 -8.43
CA ASP A 55 6.44 -0.63 -8.63
C ASP A 55 7.95 -0.55 -8.86
N GLY A 56 8.59 -1.68 -9.12
CA GLY A 56 10.01 -1.71 -9.44
C GLY A 56 10.89 -1.95 -8.22
N ARG A 57 12.18 -1.84 -8.44
CA ARG A 57 13.20 -2.00 -7.41
C ARG A 57 13.80 -0.65 -7.07
N ASP A 58 14.06 -0.42 -5.78
CA ASP A 58 14.74 0.80 -5.37
C ASP A 58 16.26 0.68 -5.61
N ASP A 59 17.01 1.73 -5.27
CA ASP A 59 18.46 1.79 -5.48
C ASP A 59 19.22 0.74 -4.66
N HIS A 60 18.58 0.18 -3.63
CA HIS A 60 19.19 -0.83 -2.77
C HIS A 60 18.76 -2.24 -3.15
N GLY A 61 18.04 -2.40 -4.26
CA GLY A 61 17.59 -3.70 -4.73
C GLY A 61 16.35 -4.23 -4.03
N GLU A 62 15.69 -3.43 -3.24
CA GLU A 62 14.46 -3.83 -2.55
C GLU A 62 13.24 -3.64 -3.46
N ASP A 63 12.41 -4.67 -3.56
CA ASP A 63 11.20 -4.61 -4.39
C ASP A 63 10.18 -3.68 -3.75
N ARG A 64 9.59 -2.82 -4.58
CA ARG A 64 8.55 -1.89 -4.16
C ARG A 64 7.24 -2.27 -4.84
N TRP A 65 6.18 -2.13 -4.09
CA TRP A 65 4.83 -2.45 -4.54
C TRP A 65 3.96 -1.23 -4.35
N ALA A 66 2.90 -1.15 -5.13
CA ALA A 66 1.90 -0.10 -4.96
C ALA A 66 0.54 -0.77 -4.82
N THR A 67 -0.31 -0.21 -3.97
CA THR A 67 -1.68 -0.67 -3.86
C THR A 67 -2.61 0.52 -3.95
N ILE A 68 -3.73 0.31 -4.63
CA ILE A 68 -4.81 1.30 -4.71
C ILE A 68 -5.99 0.71 -3.95
N GLY A 69 -6.42 1.40 -2.91
CA GLY A 69 -7.49 0.89 -2.08
C GLY A 69 -8.21 1.99 -1.32
N TYR A 70 -9.30 1.61 -0.70
CA TYR A 70 -10.17 2.54 0.01
C TYR A 70 -9.74 2.64 1.47
N ALA A 71 -9.58 3.86 1.93
CA ALA A 71 -9.42 4.20 3.35
C ALA A 71 -10.34 5.38 3.59
N ASP A 72 -11.52 5.11 4.15
CA ASP A 72 -12.59 6.10 4.33
C ASP A 72 -12.05 7.48 4.71
N PRO A 73 -12.37 8.55 3.98
CA PRO A 73 -13.36 8.64 2.90
C PRO A 73 -12.78 8.63 1.48
N ALA A 74 -11.57 8.13 1.27
CA ALA A 74 -10.91 8.30 -0.02
C ALA A 74 -10.23 7.02 -0.50
N VAL A 75 -10.05 6.94 -1.82
CA VAL A 75 -9.20 5.92 -2.43
C VAL A 75 -7.77 6.46 -2.42
N LEU A 76 -6.83 5.67 -1.95
CA LEU A 76 -5.44 6.06 -1.82
C LEU A 76 -4.54 5.21 -2.70
N PHE A 77 -3.42 5.79 -3.07
CA PHE A 77 -2.32 5.11 -3.75
C PHE A 77 -1.17 5.02 -2.74
N VAL A 78 -0.82 3.80 -2.34
CA VAL A 78 0.18 3.58 -1.28
C VAL A 78 1.34 2.76 -1.84
N VAL A 79 2.56 3.26 -1.69
CA VAL A 79 3.78 2.54 -2.07
C VAL A 79 4.39 1.95 -0.80
N TYR A 80 4.78 0.70 -0.90
CA TYR A 80 5.32 -0.02 0.25
C TYR A 80 6.30 -1.10 -0.19
N THR A 81 7.03 -1.63 0.78
CA THR A 81 7.86 -2.81 0.60
C THR A 81 7.54 -3.80 1.72
N VAL A 82 7.94 -5.04 1.55
CA VAL A 82 7.73 -6.08 2.57
C VAL A 82 9.09 -6.44 3.17
N ARG A 83 9.16 -6.41 4.50
CA ARG A 83 10.38 -6.75 5.24
C ARG A 83 10.12 -7.98 6.11
N ASP A 84 11.09 -8.89 6.10
CA ASP A 84 11.05 -10.09 6.94
C ASP A 84 9.77 -10.92 6.74
N GLU A 85 9.16 -10.79 5.56
CA GLU A 85 7.95 -11.50 5.18
C GLU A 85 6.73 -11.21 6.07
N GLU A 86 6.88 -10.34 7.07
CA GLU A 86 5.82 -10.09 8.05
C GLU A 86 5.49 -8.62 8.24
N THR A 87 6.30 -7.72 7.73
CA THR A 87 6.12 -6.30 7.98
C THR A 87 5.96 -5.54 6.68
N ILE A 88 4.90 -4.76 6.61
CA ILE A 88 4.67 -3.81 5.52
C ILE A 88 5.33 -2.50 5.91
N ARG A 89 6.34 -2.09 5.14
CA ARG A 89 6.98 -0.81 5.36
C ARG A 89 6.44 0.21 4.36
N ILE A 90 5.69 1.18 4.85
CA ILE A 90 5.08 2.20 4.01
C ILE A 90 6.12 3.23 3.61
N ILE A 91 6.16 3.54 2.31
CA ILE A 91 7.13 4.47 1.73
C ILE A 91 6.46 5.79 1.36
N SER A 92 5.28 5.74 0.78
CA SER A 92 4.52 6.94 0.45
C SER A 92 3.04 6.63 0.36
N ALA A 93 2.22 7.67 0.54
CA ALA A 93 0.77 7.54 0.45
C ALA A 93 0.19 8.87 -0.03
N ARG A 94 -0.70 8.78 -1.00
CA ARG A 94 -1.39 9.95 -1.54
C ARG A 94 -2.78 9.55 -2.00
N LYS A 95 -3.62 10.54 -2.25
CA LYS A 95 -4.92 10.27 -2.83
C LYS A 95 -4.74 9.77 -4.26
N ALA A 96 -5.57 8.82 -4.66
CA ALA A 96 -5.54 8.30 -6.02
C ALA A 96 -5.98 9.38 -7.00
N VAL A 97 -5.26 9.46 -8.13
CA VAL A 97 -5.67 10.36 -9.23
C VAL A 97 -6.85 9.74 -9.98
N PRO A 98 -7.57 10.51 -10.80
CA PRO A 98 -8.79 9.99 -11.46
C PRO A 98 -8.61 8.68 -12.22
N ASN A 99 -7.49 8.51 -12.92
CA ASN A 99 -7.25 7.27 -13.64
C ASN A 99 -7.10 6.08 -12.68
N GLU A 100 -6.45 6.29 -11.55
CA GLU A 100 -6.28 5.25 -10.53
C GLU A 100 -7.62 4.91 -9.87
N GLN A 101 -8.43 5.92 -9.60
CA GLN A 101 -9.78 5.71 -9.07
C GLN A 101 -10.62 4.88 -10.04
N LYS A 102 -10.48 5.16 -11.33
CA LYS A 102 -11.18 4.40 -12.37
C LYS A 102 -10.76 2.93 -12.36
N GLN A 103 -9.46 2.68 -12.28
CA GLN A 103 -8.94 1.32 -12.20
C GLN A 103 -9.52 0.58 -10.99
N TYR A 104 -9.57 1.25 -9.87
CA TYR A 104 -10.11 0.66 -8.65
C TYR A 104 -11.59 0.32 -8.81
N ARG A 105 -12.39 1.25 -9.36
CA ARG A 105 -13.82 1.01 -9.59
C ARG A 105 -14.05 -0.15 -10.56
N GLU A 106 -13.30 -0.19 -11.65
CA GLU A 106 -13.47 -1.25 -12.65
C GLU A 106 -13.11 -2.62 -12.08
N ALA A 107 -12.08 -2.69 -11.25
CA ALA A 107 -11.69 -3.94 -10.61
C ALA A 107 -12.75 -4.42 -9.60
N ASN A 108 -13.58 -3.50 -9.09
CA ASN A 108 -14.56 -3.82 -8.06
C ASN A 108 -16.01 -3.76 -8.57
N SER A 109 -16.18 -3.69 -9.87
CA SER A 109 -17.53 -3.65 -10.44
C SER A 109 -18.07 -5.04 -10.74
#